data_e9195218aadd7954e0ccbf577a68ce95
#
_entry.id   e9195218aadd7954e0ccbf577a68ce95
#
_cell.length_a   1.000
_cell.length_b   1.000
_cell.length_c   1.000
_cell.angle_alpha   90.00
_cell.angle_beta   90.00
_cell.angle_gamma   90.00
#
_symmetry.space_group_name_H-M   'P 1'
#
loop_
_entity.id
_entity.type
_entity.pdbx_description
1 polymer ?
#
loop_
_entity_poly.entity_id
_entity_poly.type
_entity_poly.pdbx_seq_one_letter_code
_entity_poly.pdbx_strand_id
1 'polypeptide(L)'
;MTMHFNLADMIEAVADAVPEREALVCGERRATYAELDKRATQLAHFLRSRGVGRGSNVGLYMYNSVEYLEAMLACFKLRAVPINVNYRYVNDELRYIFENADLVACIHNRQFIPHIDTVRSTVPQLQTYISAE
;
A
#
# COMPACT_ATOMS: atom_id res chain seq x y z
N MET A 1 13.13 28.39 0.95
CA MET A 1 12.43 27.26 0.31
C MET A 1 12.66 26.01 1.15
N THR A 2 11.61 25.44 1.70
CA THR A 2 11.71 24.21 2.49
C THR A 2 11.69 23.02 1.53
N MET A 3 12.79 22.30 1.44
CA MET A 3 12.81 21.03 0.68
C MET A 3 12.12 19.95 1.51
N HIS A 4 11.01 19.45 1.02
CA HIS A 4 10.32 18.32 1.64
C HIS A 4 10.81 17.04 0.99
N PHE A 5 11.75 16.37 1.66
CA PHE A 5 12.29 15.10 1.20
C PHE A 5 11.34 13.96 1.59
N ASN A 6 11.11 13.04 0.66
CA ASN A 6 10.26 11.88 0.87
C ASN A 6 10.97 10.60 0.42
N LEU A 7 10.62 9.47 1.01
CA LEU A 7 11.20 8.18 0.64
C LEU A 7 10.97 7.84 -0.85
N ALA A 8 9.85 8.28 -1.43
CA ALA A 8 9.61 8.11 -2.85
C ALA A 8 10.69 8.77 -3.71
N ASP A 9 11.19 9.94 -3.30
CA ASP A 9 12.21 10.67 -4.05
C ASP A 9 13.51 9.86 -4.16
N MET A 10 13.87 9.12 -3.10
CA MET A 10 15.03 8.23 -3.11
C MET A 10 14.86 7.08 -4.08
N ILE A 11 13.72 6.39 -4.01
CA ILE A 11 13.45 5.22 -4.85
C ILE A 11 13.36 5.64 -6.31
N GLU A 12 12.72 6.77 -6.60
CA GLU A 12 12.63 7.33 -7.95
C GLU A 12 14.02 7.68 -8.52
N ALA A 13 14.88 8.28 -7.70
CA ALA A 13 16.25 8.59 -8.10
C ALA A 13 17.06 7.32 -8.42
N VAL A 14 16.91 6.26 -7.63
CA VAL A 14 17.58 4.98 -7.90
C VAL A 14 17.02 4.34 -9.16
N ALA A 15 15.69 4.36 -9.35
CA ALA A 15 15.04 3.83 -10.55
C ALA A 15 15.49 4.55 -11.81
N ASP A 16 15.71 5.85 -11.75
CA ASP A 16 16.23 6.64 -12.86
C ASP A 16 17.70 6.32 -13.17
N ALA A 17 18.50 6.08 -12.12
CA ALA A 17 19.94 5.82 -12.28
C ALA A 17 20.25 4.38 -12.72
N VAL A 18 19.52 3.40 -12.17
CA VAL A 18 19.81 1.98 -12.42
C VAL A 18 18.51 1.19 -12.67
N PRO A 19 17.71 1.56 -13.68
CA PRO A 19 16.36 1.03 -13.89
C PRO A 19 16.32 -0.49 -14.08
N GLU A 20 17.35 -1.06 -14.67
CA GLU A 20 17.40 -2.49 -15.00
C GLU A 20 17.90 -3.37 -13.86
N ARG A 21 18.42 -2.76 -12.79
CA ARG A 21 18.87 -3.53 -11.63
C ARG A 21 17.69 -4.10 -10.86
N GLU A 22 17.94 -5.27 -10.28
CA GLU A 22 16.96 -5.98 -9.47
C GLU A 22 16.72 -5.24 -8.16
N ALA A 23 15.47 -4.88 -7.89
CA ALA A 23 15.06 -4.17 -6.69
C ALA A 23 14.49 -5.12 -5.63
N LEU A 24 13.71 -6.12 -6.07
CA LEU A 24 13.00 -7.03 -5.18
C LEU A 24 13.13 -8.47 -5.65
N VAL A 25 13.24 -9.37 -4.68
CA VAL A 25 13.15 -10.81 -4.89
C VAL A 25 12.18 -11.36 -3.85
N CYS A 26 11.14 -12.04 -4.32
CA CYS A 26 10.17 -12.70 -3.45
C CYS A 26 9.85 -14.08 -4.04
N GLY A 27 10.44 -15.13 -3.44
CA GLY A 27 10.38 -16.47 -4.01
C GLY A 27 11.05 -16.49 -5.38
N GLU A 28 10.31 -16.89 -6.40
CA GLU A 28 10.78 -16.89 -7.77
C GLU A 28 10.51 -15.57 -8.52
N ARG A 29 9.72 -14.70 -7.93
CA ARG A 29 9.43 -13.39 -8.53
C ARG A 29 10.57 -12.42 -8.31
N ARG A 30 10.92 -11.72 -9.37
CA ARG A 30 11.95 -10.68 -9.37
C ARG A 30 11.37 -9.43 -10.01
N ALA A 31 11.70 -8.28 -9.48
CA ALA A 31 11.28 -7.00 -10.03
C ALA A 31 12.47 -6.06 -10.12
N THR A 32 12.64 -5.43 -11.25
CA THR A 32 13.63 -4.36 -11.42
C THR A 32 13.13 -3.06 -10.78
N TYR A 33 14.03 -2.10 -10.59
CA TYR A 33 13.65 -0.77 -10.12
C TYR A 33 12.64 -0.10 -11.06
N ALA A 34 12.83 -0.24 -12.37
CA ALA A 34 11.91 0.31 -13.36
C ALA A 34 10.50 -0.31 -13.25
N GLU A 35 10.43 -1.63 -13.09
CA GLU A 35 9.16 -2.33 -12.93
C GLU A 35 8.45 -1.93 -11.64
N LEU A 36 9.18 -1.88 -10.53
CA LEU A 36 8.64 -1.45 -9.24
C LEU A 36 8.09 -0.03 -9.33
N ASP A 37 8.88 0.89 -9.87
CA ASP A 37 8.49 2.29 -9.99
C ASP A 37 7.25 2.46 -10.88
N LYS A 38 7.21 1.79 -12.02
CA LYS A 38 6.07 1.82 -12.94
C LYS A 38 4.78 1.34 -12.29
N ARG A 39 4.84 0.17 -11.65
CA ARG A 39 3.65 -0.42 -11.01
C ARG A 39 3.18 0.42 -9.82
N ALA A 40 4.11 0.93 -9.02
CA ALA A 40 3.78 1.82 -7.91
C ALA A 40 3.14 3.12 -8.41
N THR A 41 3.62 3.67 -9.52
CA THR A 41 3.05 4.88 -10.12
C THR A 41 1.62 4.62 -10.62
N GLN A 42 1.37 3.47 -11.25
CA GLN A 42 0.03 3.09 -11.69
C GLN A 42 -0.93 2.96 -10.51
N LEU A 43 -0.49 2.30 -9.43
CA LEU A 43 -1.29 2.16 -8.22
C LEU A 43 -1.54 3.52 -7.56
N ALA A 44 -0.54 4.41 -7.54
CA ALA A 44 -0.69 5.75 -7.00
C ALA A 44 -1.76 6.55 -7.76
N HIS A 45 -1.77 6.47 -9.08
CA HIS A 45 -2.82 7.12 -9.88
C HIS A 45 -4.21 6.60 -9.55
N PHE A 46 -4.35 5.28 -9.39
CA PHE A 46 -5.62 4.68 -9.00
C PHE A 46 -6.05 5.13 -7.60
N LEU A 47 -5.16 5.08 -6.64
CA LEU A 47 -5.45 5.54 -5.27
C LEU A 47 -5.86 7.01 -5.24
N ARG A 48 -5.17 7.85 -6.01
CA ARG A 48 -5.54 9.26 -6.13
C ARG A 48 -6.96 9.43 -6.66
N SER A 49 -7.35 8.62 -7.64
CA SER A 49 -8.72 8.65 -8.18
C SER A 49 -9.78 8.28 -7.15
N ARG A 50 -9.38 7.62 -6.07
CA ARG A 50 -10.24 7.24 -4.95
C ARG A 50 -10.11 8.18 -3.74
N GLY A 51 -9.50 9.33 -3.92
CA GLY A 51 -9.41 10.34 -2.88
C GLY A 51 -8.22 10.20 -1.93
N VAL A 52 -7.28 9.29 -2.21
CA VAL A 52 -6.08 9.15 -1.40
C VAL A 52 -5.10 10.26 -1.76
N GLY A 53 -4.59 10.96 -0.76
CA GLY A 53 -3.64 12.05 -0.95
C GLY A 53 -2.77 12.25 0.30
N ARG A 54 -2.18 13.42 0.39
CA ARG A 54 -1.29 13.77 1.50
C ARG A 54 -1.97 13.54 2.84
N GLY A 55 -1.30 12.76 3.71
CA GLY A 55 -1.78 12.48 5.06
C GLY A 55 -2.88 11.41 5.14
N SER A 56 -3.37 10.89 4.01
CA SER A 56 -4.34 9.80 4.02
C SER A 56 -3.71 8.51 4.56
N ASN A 57 -4.41 7.83 5.45
CA ASN A 57 -3.97 6.53 5.97
C ASN A 57 -4.49 5.41 5.07
N VAL A 58 -3.57 4.57 4.60
CA VAL A 58 -3.89 3.42 3.74
C VAL A 58 -3.46 2.14 4.45
N GLY A 59 -4.41 1.29 4.76
CA GLY A 59 -4.13 0.00 5.41
C GLY A 59 -3.52 -1.00 4.43
N LEU A 60 -2.46 -1.68 4.87
CA LEU A 60 -1.85 -2.77 4.12
C LEU A 60 -2.04 -4.05 4.93
N TYR A 61 -3.07 -4.82 4.56
CA TYR A 61 -3.44 -6.07 5.20
C TYR A 61 -3.02 -7.22 4.29
N MET A 62 -1.71 -7.50 4.30
CA MET A 62 -1.07 -8.35 3.29
C MET A 62 0.11 -9.11 3.89
N TYR A 63 0.42 -10.25 3.29
CA TYR A 63 1.72 -10.89 3.47
C TYR A 63 2.82 -10.08 2.79
N ASN A 64 4.06 -10.29 3.23
CA ASN A 64 5.23 -9.71 2.55
C ASN A 64 5.31 -10.24 1.13
N SER A 65 5.36 -9.32 0.17
CA SER A 65 5.30 -9.64 -1.26
C SER A 65 5.82 -8.47 -2.09
N VAL A 66 5.95 -8.70 -3.38
CA VAL A 66 6.27 -7.60 -4.32
C VAL A 66 5.16 -6.54 -4.26
N GLU A 67 3.91 -6.97 -4.22
CA GLU A 67 2.74 -6.07 -4.13
C GLU A 67 2.76 -5.22 -2.87
N TYR A 68 3.28 -5.75 -1.76
CA TYR A 68 3.42 -4.97 -0.52
C TYR A 68 4.33 -3.76 -0.72
N LEU A 69 5.48 -3.97 -1.34
CA LEU A 69 6.44 -2.89 -1.62
C LEU A 69 5.90 -1.90 -2.66
N GLU A 70 5.20 -2.40 -3.68
CA GLU A 70 4.52 -1.54 -4.65
C GLU A 70 3.50 -0.63 -3.95
N ALA A 71 2.72 -1.19 -3.03
CA ALA A 71 1.71 -0.44 -2.25
C ALA A 71 2.36 0.61 -1.34
N MET A 72 3.43 0.25 -0.64
CA MET A 72 4.17 1.22 0.19
C MET A 72 4.71 2.37 -0.66
N LEU A 73 5.36 2.07 -1.77
CA LEU A 73 5.93 3.09 -2.63
C LEU A 73 4.84 3.98 -3.24
N ALA A 74 3.70 3.40 -3.64
CA ALA A 74 2.56 4.18 -4.13
C ALA A 74 2.08 5.17 -3.07
N CYS A 75 1.97 4.75 -1.82
CA CYS A 75 1.61 5.64 -0.71
C CYS A 75 2.63 6.77 -0.54
N PHE A 76 3.93 6.44 -0.57
CA PHE A 76 4.98 7.46 -0.45
C PHE A 76 4.92 8.47 -1.60
N LYS A 77 4.66 8.02 -2.82
CA LYS A 77 4.48 8.91 -3.99
C LYS A 77 3.35 9.91 -3.79
N LEU A 78 2.28 9.50 -3.13
CA LEU A 78 1.11 10.34 -2.83
C LEU A 78 1.27 11.17 -1.55
N ARG A 79 2.35 11.00 -0.81
CA ARG A 79 2.53 11.54 0.54
C ARG A 79 1.45 11.04 1.50
N ALA A 80 0.89 9.86 1.21
CA ALA A 80 -0.02 9.13 2.09
C ALA A 80 0.78 8.31 3.11
N VAL A 81 0.08 7.80 4.11
CA VAL A 81 0.69 7.05 5.23
C VAL A 81 0.28 5.58 5.12
N PRO A 82 1.20 4.68 4.75
CA PRO A 82 0.88 3.26 4.78
C PRO A 82 0.84 2.78 6.23
N ILE A 83 -0.26 2.10 6.59
CA ILE A 83 -0.46 1.54 7.92
C ILE A 83 -0.35 0.02 7.81
N ASN A 84 0.64 -0.56 8.44
CA ASN A 84 0.78 -2.01 8.49
C ASN A 84 -0.32 -2.62 9.36
N VAL A 85 -1.22 -3.40 8.74
CA VAL A 85 -2.22 -4.19 9.44
C VAL A 85 -1.69 -5.62 9.51
N ASN A 86 -1.40 -6.09 10.71
CA ASN A 86 -0.81 -7.41 10.89
C ASN A 86 -1.70 -8.48 10.25
N TYR A 87 -1.13 -9.27 9.34
CA TYR A 87 -1.86 -10.30 8.60
C TYR A 87 -2.45 -11.40 9.52
N ARG A 88 -2.00 -11.49 10.76
CA ARG A 88 -2.53 -12.42 11.76
C ARG A 88 -3.78 -11.89 12.46
N TYR A 89 -4.07 -10.60 12.30
CA TYR A 89 -5.25 -10.03 12.94
C TYR A 89 -6.53 -10.54 12.29
N VAL A 90 -7.45 -10.97 13.14
CA VAL A 90 -8.80 -11.40 12.75
C VAL A 90 -9.80 -10.90 13.81
N ASN A 91 -11.07 -10.83 13.44
CA ASN A 91 -12.15 -10.48 14.38
C ASN A 91 -11.85 -9.18 15.16
N ASP A 92 -11.68 -9.27 16.47
CA ASP A 92 -11.60 -8.11 17.35
C ASP A 92 -10.35 -7.26 17.12
N GLU A 93 -9.18 -7.87 16.88
CA GLU A 93 -7.96 -7.12 16.60
C GLU A 93 -8.08 -6.37 15.27
N LEU A 94 -8.64 -7.03 14.26
CA LEU A 94 -8.85 -6.40 12.95
C LEU A 94 -9.87 -5.27 13.06
N ARG A 95 -10.95 -5.47 13.78
CA ARG A 95 -11.96 -4.44 14.05
C ARG A 95 -11.33 -3.23 14.73
N TYR A 96 -10.54 -3.47 15.76
CA TYR A 96 -9.88 -2.40 16.50
C TYR A 96 -9.03 -1.50 15.58
N ILE A 97 -8.16 -2.10 14.75
CA ILE A 97 -7.30 -1.30 13.88
C ILE A 97 -8.12 -0.58 12.79
N PHE A 98 -9.15 -1.22 12.24
CA PHE A 98 -10.00 -0.59 11.23
C PHE A 98 -10.79 0.59 11.80
N GLU A 99 -11.28 0.49 13.05
CA GLU A 99 -12.02 1.57 13.68
C GLU A 99 -11.14 2.74 14.13
N ASN A 100 -9.88 2.48 14.45
CA ASN A 100 -9.00 3.48 15.08
C ASN A 100 -7.92 4.06 14.18
N ALA A 101 -7.66 3.47 13.01
CA ALA A 101 -6.58 3.94 12.13
C ALA A 101 -7.04 4.99 11.11
N ASP A 102 -8.31 5.34 11.06
CA ASP A 102 -8.86 6.32 10.10
C ASP A 102 -8.46 6.00 8.65
N LEU A 103 -8.64 4.76 8.24
CA LEU A 103 -8.24 4.31 6.91
C LEU A 103 -9.11 4.93 5.82
N VAL A 104 -8.49 5.45 4.77
CA VAL A 104 -9.15 5.93 3.56
C VAL A 104 -9.26 4.81 2.51
N ALA A 105 -8.30 3.90 2.50
CA ALA A 105 -8.27 2.73 1.63
C ALA A 105 -7.61 1.57 2.35
N CYS A 106 -7.90 0.35 1.91
CA CYS A 106 -7.25 -0.87 2.39
C CYS A 106 -6.83 -1.72 1.21
N ILE A 107 -5.56 -2.06 1.16
CA ILE A 107 -4.99 -3.00 0.18
C ILE A 107 -4.75 -4.31 0.92
N HIS A 108 -5.24 -5.41 0.38
CA HIS A 108 -5.23 -6.69 1.08
C HIS A 108 -5.00 -7.85 0.14
N ASN A 109 -4.50 -8.96 0.68
CA ASN A 109 -4.50 -10.21 -0.07
C ASN A 109 -5.93 -10.72 -0.23
N ARG A 110 -6.20 -11.36 -1.35
CA ARG A 110 -7.53 -11.90 -1.68
C ARG A 110 -8.06 -12.86 -0.60
N GLN A 111 -7.18 -13.67 -0.05
CA GLN A 111 -7.56 -14.65 0.98
C GLN A 111 -8.05 -14.04 2.29
N PHE A 112 -7.84 -12.73 2.51
CA PHE A 112 -8.31 -12.04 3.71
C PHE A 112 -9.71 -11.43 3.57
N ILE A 113 -10.33 -11.54 2.40
CA ILE A 113 -11.69 -11.04 2.17
C ILE A 113 -12.68 -11.53 3.24
N PRO A 114 -12.72 -12.82 3.61
CA PRO A 114 -13.65 -13.27 4.65
C PRO A 114 -13.45 -12.56 6.00
N HIS A 115 -12.22 -12.26 6.37
CA HIS A 115 -11.93 -11.53 7.62
C HIS A 115 -12.37 -10.07 7.52
N ILE A 116 -12.11 -9.43 6.39
CA ILE A 116 -12.55 -8.06 6.13
C ILE A 116 -14.06 -7.96 6.21
N ASP A 117 -14.78 -8.92 5.63
CA ASP A 117 -16.24 -8.93 5.61
C ASP A 117 -16.83 -8.97 7.02
N THR A 118 -16.14 -9.55 8.01
CA THR A 118 -16.60 -9.56 9.42
C THR A 118 -16.55 -8.19 10.08
N VAL A 119 -15.72 -7.27 9.60
CA VAL A 119 -15.52 -5.96 10.24
C VAL A 119 -15.95 -4.78 9.34
N ARG A 120 -16.18 -5.02 8.08
CA ARG A 120 -16.48 -3.99 7.07
C ARG A 120 -17.64 -3.08 7.45
N SER A 121 -18.71 -3.65 8.02
CA SER A 121 -19.90 -2.89 8.42
C SER A 121 -19.64 -1.93 9.56
N THR A 122 -18.58 -2.12 10.34
CA THR A 122 -18.24 -1.23 11.47
C THR A 122 -17.52 0.04 11.04
N VAL A 123 -17.04 0.08 9.79
CA VAL A 123 -16.31 1.22 9.20
C VAL A 123 -16.90 1.59 7.84
N PRO A 124 -18.17 2.05 7.80
CA PRO A 124 -18.86 2.36 6.54
C PRO A 124 -18.18 3.48 5.74
N GLN A 125 -17.39 4.32 6.38
CA GLN A 125 -16.60 5.38 5.72
C GLN A 125 -15.44 4.82 4.90
N LEU A 126 -14.96 3.61 5.20
CA LEU A 126 -13.92 2.93 4.42
C LEU A 126 -14.60 2.19 3.26
N GLN A 127 -14.47 2.72 2.05
CA GLN A 127 -15.17 2.20 0.86
C GLN A 127 -14.23 1.67 -0.21
N THR A 128 -12.94 1.97 -0.13
CA THR A 128 -11.97 1.55 -1.13
C THR A 128 -11.16 0.37 -0.62
N TYR A 129 -11.42 -0.81 -1.19
CA TYR A 129 -10.70 -2.04 -0.91
C TYR A 129 -10.07 -2.53 -2.21
N ILE A 130 -8.78 -2.82 -2.17
CA ILE A 130 -8.02 -3.27 -3.33
C ILE A 130 -7.44 -4.64 -3.02
N SER A 131 -7.79 -5.63 -3.84
CA SER A 131 -7.25 -6.99 -3.70
C SER A 131 -5.93 -7.12 -4.45
N ALA A 132 -4.91 -7.56 -3.74
CA ALA A 132 -3.66 -8.03 -4.31
C ALA A 132 -3.67 -9.56 -4.38
N GLU A 133 -3.09 -10.15 -5.42
CA GLU A 133 -3.01 -11.60 -5.62
C GLU A 133 -1.68 -12.17 -5.19
#